data_975e1841b8bf996647fcd9f4e622fd51
#
_entry.id   975e1841b8bf996647fcd9f4e622fd51
#
_cell.length_a   1.000
_cell.length_b   1.000
_cell.length_c   1.000
_cell.angle_alpha   90.00
_cell.angle_beta   90.00
_cell.angle_gamma   90.00
#
_symmetry.space_group_name_H-M   'P 1'
#
loop_
_entity.id
_entity.type
_entity.pdbx_description
1 polymer ?
#
loop_
_entity_poly.entity_id
_entity_poly.type
_entity_poly.pdbx_seq_one_letter_code
_entity_poly.pdbx_strand_id
1 'polypeptide(L)'
;YLHSKRKRVDDGTQTTEDEDSSNPLEFKVALIFAMLFVVFTILTHYTLVYAGTGGLNLLSFISGFSDITPFILNLLQGTGSVAVLVITACSMQAIVSNIAVNMCYALFFAGGKSPLRPWILGGFGSVIAANICLLLFFYFL
;
A
#
# COMPACT_ATOMS: atom_id res chain seq x y z
N TYR A 1 66.05 8.38 -7.30
CA TYR A 1 65.53 7.03 -7.60
C TYR A 1 64.08 6.97 -7.24
N LEU A 2 63.24 7.24 -8.22
CA LEU A 2 61.77 7.22 -8.15
C LEU A 2 61.29 5.79 -8.44
N HIS A 3 60.79 5.08 -7.45
CA HIS A 3 60.05 3.84 -7.64
C HIS A 3 58.55 4.16 -7.66
N SER A 4 58.07 4.39 -8.87
CA SER A 4 56.64 4.47 -9.19
C SER A 4 55.99 3.09 -8.99
N LYS A 5 55.27 2.91 -7.88
CA LYS A 5 54.41 1.76 -7.68
C LYS A 5 53.08 1.99 -8.41
N ARG A 6 53.03 1.49 -9.63
CA ARG A 6 51.81 1.38 -10.44
C ARG A 6 50.83 0.45 -9.72
N LYS A 7 49.82 1.02 -9.10
CA LYS A 7 48.68 0.27 -8.53
C LYS A 7 47.83 -0.21 -9.69
N ARG A 8 47.88 -1.50 -9.95
CA ARG A 8 46.96 -2.19 -10.85
C ARG A 8 45.54 -1.96 -10.32
N VAL A 9 44.70 -1.35 -11.15
CA VAL A 9 43.27 -1.38 -10.96
C VAL A 9 42.85 -2.80 -11.34
N ASP A 10 42.59 -3.60 -10.34
CA ASP A 10 41.97 -4.90 -10.50
C ASP A 10 40.50 -4.64 -10.73
N ASP A 11 40.06 -4.94 -11.94
CA ASP A 11 38.68 -4.97 -12.37
C ASP A 11 38.01 -6.18 -11.66
N GLY A 12 37.66 -5.96 -10.39
CA GLY A 12 36.94 -6.94 -9.59
C GLY A 12 35.46 -6.87 -9.93
N THR A 13 35.04 -7.76 -10.83
CA THR A 13 33.69 -8.30 -10.87
C THR A 13 33.16 -8.40 -9.45
N GLN A 14 32.29 -7.47 -9.07
CA GLN A 14 31.51 -7.60 -7.84
C GLN A 14 30.50 -8.71 -8.07
N THR A 15 30.91 -9.91 -7.74
CA THR A 15 30.01 -10.96 -7.33
C THR A 15 29.19 -10.41 -6.16
N THR A 16 27.91 -10.20 -6.42
CA THR A 16 26.91 -10.05 -5.39
C THR A 16 26.76 -11.39 -4.69
N GLU A 17 27.74 -11.72 -3.86
CA GLU A 17 27.66 -12.83 -2.93
C GLU A 17 27.21 -12.30 -1.58
N ASP A 18 26.00 -12.70 -1.23
CA ASP A 18 25.58 -13.07 0.12
C ASP A 18 25.85 -12.06 1.24
N GLU A 19 25.10 -10.95 1.25
CA GLU A 19 24.60 -10.47 2.52
C GLU A 19 23.33 -11.26 2.89
N ASP A 20 23.52 -12.57 3.05
CA ASP A 20 22.60 -13.42 3.81
C ASP A 20 22.80 -13.16 5.31
N SER A 21 22.71 -11.92 5.71
CA SER A 21 22.30 -11.59 7.06
C SER A 21 20.77 -11.72 7.06
N SER A 22 20.31 -12.96 7.17
CA SER A 22 18.91 -13.28 7.44
C SER A 22 18.51 -12.60 8.75
N ASN A 23 18.19 -11.31 8.64
CA ASN A 23 17.68 -10.53 9.74
C ASN A 23 16.33 -11.17 10.13
N PRO A 24 16.23 -11.83 11.30
CA PRO A 24 15.01 -12.56 11.68
C PRO A 24 13.79 -11.63 11.71
N LEU A 25 14.01 -10.32 11.76
CA LEU A 25 12.97 -9.32 11.71
C LEU A 25 12.40 -9.18 10.30
N GLU A 26 13.25 -9.15 9.27
CA GLU A 26 12.82 -9.07 7.86
C GLU A 26 12.05 -10.31 7.45
N PHE A 27 12.50 -11.50 7.90
CA PHE A 27 11.79 -12.75 7.65
C PHE A 27 10.40 -12.76 8.29
N LYS A 28 10.25 -12.29 9.54
CA LYS A 28 8.95 -12.18 10.20
C LYS A 28 8.01 -11.22 9.46
N VAL A 29 8.52 -10.07 9.04
CA VAL A 29 7.73 -9.08 8.27
C VAL A 29 7.29 -9.67 6.93
N ALA A 30 8.18 -10.35 6.21
CA ALA A 30 7.86 -11.01 4.96
C ALA A 30 6.80 -12.11 5.14
N LEU A 31 6.89 -12.89 6.23
CA LEU A 31 5.91 -13.93 6.54
C LEU A 31 4.53 -13.34 6.85
N ILE A 32 4.46 -12.27 7.65
CA ILE A 32 3.21 -11.58 7.96
C ILE A 32 2.58 -11.02 6.67
N PHE A 33 3.40 -10.40 5.81
CA PHE A 33 2.92 -9.88 4.52
C PHE A 33 2.38 -11.00 3.62
N ALA A 34 3.09 -12.14 3.54
CA ALA A 34 2.65 -13.29 2.77
C ALA A 34 1.32 -13.86 3.31
N MET A 35 1.17 -13.97 4.63
CA MET A 35 -0.09 -14.41 5.24
C MET A 35 -1.25 -13.44 4.94
N LEU A 36 -1.02 -12.13 5.09
CA LEU A 36 -2.02 -11.12 4.74
C LEU A 36 -2.41 -11.20 3.26
N PHE A 37 -1.45 -11.40 2.37
CA PHE A 37 -1.72 -11.56 0.95
C PHE A 37 -2.62 -12.77 0.67
N VAL A 38 -2.33 -13.93 1.28
CA VAL A 38 -3.17 -15.15 1.15
C VAL A 38 -4.57 -14.91 1.70
N VAL A 39 -4.69 -14.28 2.86
CA VAL A 39 -5.99 -13.94 3.47
C VAL A 39 -6.80 -13.05 2.53
N PHE A 40 -6.21 -11.98 2.00
CA PHE A 40 -6.90 -11.10 1.07
C PHE A 40 -7.26 -11.80 -0.25
N THR A 41 -6.42 -12.72 -0.74
CA THR A 41 -6.73 -13.53 -1.92
C THR A 41 -8.00 -14.35 -1.71
N ILE A 42 -8.09 -15.03 -0.58
CA ILE A 42 -9.26 -15.84 -0.20
C ILE A 42 -10.49 -14.94 -0.03
N LEU A 43 -10.36 -13.84 0.73
CA LEU A 43 -11.46 -12.90 0.95
C LEU A 43 -11.98 -12.31 -0.37
N THR A 44 -11.09 -11.84 -1.23
CA THR A 44 -11.45 -11.26 -2.53
C THR A 44 -12.18 -12.28 -3.40
N HIS A 45 -11.69 -13.52 -3.46
CA HIS A 45 -12.32 -14.59 -4.23
C HIS A 45 -13.73 -14.88 -3.72
N TYR A 46 -13.90 -15.14 -2.44
CA TYR A 46 -15.22 -15.41 -1.85
C TYR A 46 -16.16 -14.21 -1.98
N THR A 47 -15.65 -13.00 -1.77
CA THR A 47 -16.46 -11.78 -1.90
C THR A 47 -16.97 -11.61 -3.33
N LEU A 48 -16.16 -11.86 -4.33
CA LEU A 48 -16.58 -11.81 -5.74
C LEU A 48 -17.61 -12.87 -6.08
N VAL A 49 -17.44 -14.09 -5.57
CA VAL A 49 -18.38 -15.22 -5.84
C VAL A 49 -19.75 -14.99 -5.18
N TYR A 50 -19.78 -14.54 -3.92
CA TYR A 50 -21.02 -14.44 -3.15
C TYR A 50 -21.69 -13.06 -3.20
N ALA A 51 -20.94 -11.99 -3.29
CA ALA A 51 -21.44 -10.62 -3.20
C ALA A 51 -21.12 -9.75 -4.44
N GLY A 52 -20.39 -10.30 -5.41
CA GLY A 52 -20.03 -9.61 -6.64
C GLY A 52 -19.21 -8.34 -6.41
N THR A 53 -19.36 -7.37 -7.32
CA THR A 53 -18.62 -6.09 -7.26
C THR A 53 -19.01 -5.22 -6.07
N GLY A 54 -20.26 -5.33 -5.58
CA GLY A 54 -20.72 -4.61 -4.38
C GLY A 54 -19.98 -5.07 -3.13
N GLY A 55 -19.78 -6.38 -2.99
CA GLY A 55 -18.98 -6.94 -1.89
C GLY A 55 -17.51 -6.52 -1.97
N LEU A 56 -16.96 -6.43 -3.18
CA LEU A 56 -15.59 -5.98 -3.38
C LEU A 56 -15.39 -4.51 -2.93
N ASN A 57 -16.38 -3.65 -3.18
CA ASN A 57 -16.38 -2.27 -2.68
C ASN A 57 -16.38 -2.22 -1.13
N LEU A 58 -17.18 -3.07 -0.49
CA LEU A 58 -17.20 -3.15 0.97
C LEU A 58 -15.85 -3.66 1.51
N LEU A 59 -15.30 -4.70 0.89
CA LEU A 59 -13.99 -5.24 1.26
C LEU A 59 -12.88 -4.21 1.10
N SER A 60 -12.91 -3.39 0.04
CA SER A 60 -11.93 -2.32 -0.18
C SER A 60 -11.99 -1.25 0.91
N PHE A 61 -13.19 -0.91 1.37
CA PHE A 61 -13.36 0.02 2.48
C PHE A 61 -12.79 -0.55 3.79
N ILE A 62 -13.07 -1.81 4.08
CA ILE A 62 -12.57 -2.50 5.28
C ILE A 62 -11.04 -2.66 5.23
N SER A 63 -10.46 -2.97 4.07
CA SER A 63 -9.01 -3.12 3.93
C SER A 63 -8.24 -1.84 4.26
N GLY A 64 -8.87 -0.67 4.10
CA GLY A 64 -8.30 0.61 4.50
C GLY A 64 -8.00 0.75 5.99
N PHE A 65 -8.63 -0.05 6.85
CA PHE A 65 -8.34 -0.07 8.30
C PHE A 65 -7.06 -0.81 8.64
N SER A 66 -6.53 -1.62 7.75
CA SER A 66 -5.28 -2.35 7.91
C SER A 66 -4.25 -1.89 6.88
N ASP A 67 -3.34 -2.76 6.49
CA ASP A 67 -2.42 -2.49 5.40
C ASP A 67 -3.12 -2.72 4.05
N ILE A 68 -3.25 -1.66 3.26
CA ILE A 68 -3.88 -1.72 1.93
C ILE A 68 -3.01 -2.38 0.87
N THR A 69 -1.69 -2.50 1.12
CA THR A 69 -0.74 -2.99 0.13
C THR A 69 -1.04 -4.42 -0.35
N PRO A 70 -1.27 -5.41 0.55
CA PRO A 70 -1.62 -6.76 0.12
C PRO A 70 -2.94 -6.82 -0.64
N PHE A 71 -3.91 -6.00 -0.24
CA PHE A 71 -5.21 -5.94 -0.91
C PHE A 71 -5.10 -5.38 -2.33
N ILE A 72 -4.42 -4.26 -2.52
CA ILE A 72 -4.22 -3.65 -3.85
C ILE A 72 -3.42 -4.58 -4.76
N LEU A 73 -2.34 -5.19 -4.26
CA LEU A 73 -1.57 -6.16 -5.01
C LEU A 73 -2.41 -7.36 -5.44
N ASN A 74 -3.28 -7.85 -4.56
CA ASN A 74 -4.20 -8.93 -4.87
C ASN A 74 -5.20 -8.55 -5.97
N LEU A 75 -5.78 -7.33 -5.89
CA LEU A 75 -6.67 -6.83 -6.93
C LEU A 75 -5.99 -6.75 -8.30
N LEU A 76 -4.74 -6.29 -8.34
CA LEU A 76 -3.99 -6.14 -9.59
C LEU A 76 -3.55 -7.49 -10.18
N GLN A 77 -3.27 -8.48 -9.35
CA GLN A 77 -2.75 -9.78 -9.79
C GLN A 77 -3.85 -10.82 -10.02
N GLY A 78 -4.92 -10.80 -9.24
CA GLY A 78 -5.89 -11.88 -9.15
C GLY A 78 -7.17 -11.72 -9.95
N THR A 79 -7.43 -10.57 -10.54
CA THR A 79 -8.76 -10.21 -11.03
C THR A 79 -8.90 -10.14 -12.54
N GLY A 80 -8.28 -11.04 -13.27
CA GLY A 80 -8.39 -11.08 -14.76
C GLY A 80 -9.84 -11.12 -15.30
N SER A 81 -10.83 -11.40 -14.46
CA SER A 81 -12.26 -11.39 -14.79
C SER A 81 -13.01 -10.11 -14.38
N VAL A 82 -12.37 -9.21 -13.61
CA VAL A 82 -13.00 -7.97 -13.13
C VAL A 82 -12.60 -6.80 -14.01
N ALA A 83 -13.58 -5.96 -14.35
CA ALA A 83 -13.31 -4.78 -15.17
C ALA A 83 -12.27 -3.86 -14.50
N VAL A 84 -11.34 -3.33 -15.28
CA VAL A 84 -10.28 -2.42 -14.79
C VAL A 84 -10.86 -1.23 -14.03
N LEU A 85 -12.03 -0.72 -14.47
CA LEU A 85 -12.73 0.37 -13.79
C LEU A 85 -13.08 0.01 -12.34
N VAL A 86 -13.56 -1.21 -12.09
CA VAL A 86 -13.90 -1.68 -10.75
C VAL A 86 -12.66 -1.82 -9.88
N ILE A 87 -11.57 -2.36 -10.43
CA ILE A 87 -10.29 -2.46 -9.73
C ILE A 87 -9.79 -1.08 -9.32
N THR A 88 -9.83 -0.11 -10.23
CA THR A 88 -9.43 1.27 -9.97
C THR A 88 -10.31 1.91 -8.89
N ALA A 89 -11.62 1.77 -8.98
CA ALA A 89 -12.55 2.31 -7.98
C ALA A 89 -12.30 1.69 -6.59
N CYS A 90 -12.14 0.37 -6.49
CA CYS A 90 -11.86 -0.32 -5.24
C CYS A 90 -10.51 0.09 -4.64
N SER A 91 -9.47 0.25 -5.48
CA SER A 91 -8.16 0.71 -5.02
C SER A 91 -8.21 2.14 -4.49
N MET A 92 -8.88 3.05 -5.20
CA MET A 92 -9.08 4.43 -4.76
C MET A 92 -9.87 4.50 -3.45
N GLN A 93 -10.91 3.69 -3.31
CA GLN A 93 -11.72 3.63 -2.09
C GLN A 93 -10.92 3.10 -0.89
N ALA A 94 -10.09 2.08 -1.09
CA ALA A 94 -9.21 1.57 -0.05
C ALA A 94 -8.20 2.65 0.41
N ILE A 95 -7.62 3.40 -0.53
CA ILE A 95 -6.71 4.52 -0.23
C ILE A 95 -7.42 5.60 0.59
N VAL A 96 -8.61 6.03 0.19
CA VAL A 96 -9.40 7.04 0.93
C VAL A 96 -9.70 6.55 2.34
N SER A 97 -10.14 5.31 2.49
CA SER A 97 -10.40 4.72 3.80
C SER A 97 -9.16 4.68 4.69
N ASN A 98 -8.00 4.29 4.15
CA ASN A 98 -6.75 4.28 4.88
C ASN A 98 -6.31 5.68 5.31
N ILE A 99 -6.43 6.68 4.43
CA ILE A 99 -6.11 8.07 4.76
C ILE A 99 -7.04 8.60 5.86
N ALA A 100 -8.35 8.27 5.80
CA ALA A 100 -9.32 8.66 6.80
C ALA A 100 -9.01 8.06 8.18
N VAL A 101 -8.61 6.80 8.22
CA VAL A 101 -8.19 6.12 9.46
C VAL A 101 -6.93 6.77 10.02
N ASN A 102 -5.92 7.03 9.19
CA ASN A 102 -4.70 7.72 9.60
C ASN A 102 -4.97 9.14 10.11
N MET A 103 -5.91 9.87 9.49
CA MET A 103 -6.38 11.16 9.97
C MET A 103 -7.00 11.03 11.36
N CYS A 104 -7.84 10.02 11.59
CA CYS A 104 -8.44 9.77 12.90
C CYS A 104 -7.38 9.49 13.97
N TYR A 105 -6.38 8.66 13.66
CA TYR A 105 -5.26 8.41 14.57
C TYR A 105 -4.48 9.70 14.86
N ALA A 106 -4.13 10.47 13.84
CA ALA A 106 -3.41 11.72 14.00
C ALA A 106 -4.17 12.72 14.89
N LEU A 107 -5.50 12.83 14.71
CA LEU A 107 -6.35 13.69 15.55
C LEU A 107 -6.46 13.19 16.99
N PHE A 108 -6.52 11.86 17.16
CA PHE A 108 -6.57 11.24 18.48
C PHE A 108 -5.29 11.52 19.28
N PHE A 109 -4.13 11.29 18.67
CA PHE A 109 -2.82 11.51 19.29
C PHE A 109 -2.46 12.99 19.45
N ALA A 110 -2.98 13.89 18.60
CA ALA A 110 -2.77 15.32 18.73
C ALA A 110 -3.44 15.93 19.98
N GLY A 111 -4.42 15.23 20.57
CA GLY A 111 -5.16 15.71 21.74
C GLY A 111 -6.18 16.81 21.43
N GLY A 112 -7.11 17.04 22.36
CA GLY A 112 -8.30 17.88 22.13
C GLY A 112 -8.06 19.38 21.89
N LYS A 113 -6.93 19.94 22.30
CA LYS A 113 -6.61 21.39 22.24
C LYS A 113 -5.32 21.71 21.48
N SER A 114 -4.81 20.79 20.67
CA SER A 114 -3.57 20.99 19.93
C SER A 114 -3.74 22.01 18.79
N PRO A 115 -2.81 22.97 18.61
CA PRO A 115 -2.80 23.91 17.50
C PRO A 115 -2.53 23.21 16.14
N LEU A 116 -2.14 21.92 16.16
CA LEU A 116 -1.87 21.13 14.97
C LEU A 116 -3.15 20.58 14.30
N ARG A 117 -4.29 20.56 15.00
CA ARG A 117 -5.54 19.98 14.48
C ARG A 117 -6.01 20.59 13.15
N PRO A 118 -6.04 21.93 12.96
CA PRO A 118 -6.45 22.50 11.68
C PRO A 118 -5.49 22.12 10.53
N TRP A 119 -4.20 21.97 10.80
CA TRP A 119 -3.22 21.54 9.82
C TRP A 119 -3.39 20.06 9.44
N ILE A 120 -3.68 19.20 10.42
CA ILE A 120 -3.98 17.79 10.17
C ILE A 120 -5.25 17.67 9.31
N LEU A 121 -6.33 18.34 9.71
CA LEU A 121 -7.58 18.33 8.94
C LEU A 121 -7.41 18.91 7.53
N GLY A 122 -6.68 20.01 7.38
CA GLY A 122 -6.40 20.62 6.09
C GLY A 122 -5.56 19.71 5.19
N GLY A 123 -4.48 19.12 5.71
CA GLY A 123 -3.59 18.25 4.96
C GLY A 123 -4.28 16.96 4.52
N PHE A 124 -4.81 16.19 5.44
CA PHE A 124 -5.51 14.94 5.12
C PHE A 124 -6.79 15.18 4.32
N GLY A 125 -7.54 16.23 4.65
CA GLY A 125 -8.76 16.60 3.93
C GLY A 125 -8.51 16.97 2.48
N SER A 126 -7.42 17.67 2.17
CA SER A 126 -7.05 18.03 0.80
C SER A 126 -6.70 16.80 -0.04
N VAL A 127 -6.00 15.81 0.55
CA VAL A 127 -5.65 14.55 -0.13
C VAL A 127 -6.90 13.71 -0.38
N ILE A 128 -7.81 13.62 0.59
CA ILE A 128 -9.10 12.93 0.43
C ILE A 128 -9.93 13.60 -0.67
N ALA A 129 -10.03 14.93 -0.65
CA ALA A 129 -10.78 15.67 -1.67
C ALA A 129 -10.20 15.48 -3.07
N ALA A 130 -8.88 15.52 -3.22
CA ALA A 130 -8.22 15.25 -4.49
C ALA A 130 -8.51 13.83 -5.01
N ASN A 131 -8.49 12.84 -4.11
CA ASN A 131 -8.76 11.44 -4.45
C ASN A 131 -10.23 11.24 -4.88
N ILE A 132 -11.18 11.86 -4.17
CA ILE A 132 -12.60 11.83 -4.54
C ILE A 132 -12.81 12.53 -5.90
N CYS A 133 -12.16 13.66 -6.13
CA CYS A 133 -12.23 14.38 -7.41
C CYS A 133 -11.72 13.49 -8.56
N LEU A 134 -10.60 12.80 -8.39
CA LEU A 134 -10.09 11.82 -9.35
C LEU A 134 -11.07 10.67 -9.60
N LEU A 135 -11.68 10.14 -8.55
CA LEU A 135 -12.66 9.05 -8.66
C LEU A 135 -13.89 9.51 -9.44
N LEU A 136 -14.39 10.70 -9.17
CA LEU A 136 -15.50 11.29 -9.92
C LEU A 136 -15.11 11.56 -11.39
N PHE A 137 -13.90 12.05 -11.64
CA PHE A 137 -13.41 12.25 -13.00
C PHE A 137 -13.41 10.95 -13.80
N PHE A 138 -12.92 9.85 -13.22
CA PHE A 138 -12.93 8.53 -13.86
C PHE A 138 -14.35 7.96 -14.04
N TYR A 139 -15.30 8.32 -13.18
CA TYR A 139 -16.68 7.88 -13.30
C TYR A 139 -17.44 8.61 -14.43
N PHE A 140 -17.08 9.86 -14.72
CA PHE A 140 -17.70 10.67 -15.76
C PHE A 140 -17.02 10.54 -17.14
N LEU A 141 -15.82 9.96 -17.22
CA LEU A 141 -15.10 9.73 -18.47
C LEU A 141 -15.51 8.39 -19.10
#